data_48311ca2172c047a35e009added44473
#
_entry.id   48311ca2172c047a35e009added44473
#
_cell.length_a   1.000
_cell.length_b   1.000
_cell.length_c   1.000
_cell.angle_alpha   90.00
_cell.angle_beta   90.00
_cell.angle_gamma   90.00
#
_symmetry.space_group_name_H-M   'P 1'
#
loop_
_entity.id
_entity.type
_entity.pdbx_description
1 polymer ?
#
loop_
_entity_poly.entity_id
_entity_poly.type
_entity_poly.pdbx_seq_one_letter_code
_entity_poly.pdbx_strand_id
1 'polypeptide(L)'
;MDAIYCHWGSDKTIALDTLNYLDIDRFDGNDNSLGYGTVFERDEERAAYYDTEHTGCLRGSRLADAIEDMGYRTDINETNESGAFIFNSPDSPKEPDGAVCMTAQLNYSGDYYSTFEYDSSNETYFKYHSGSPHNDGVTGNQLEFKNVIILATSISTRSDGKLMDIGLESGNGYYVSMGKAQPITWSKDSDDSPIKLYDESGNEISINAGKSYIGFISENNISIE
;
A
#
# COMPACT_ATOMS: atom_id res chain seq x y z
N MET A 1 -3.59 -12.68 -9.36
CA MET A 1 -3.30 -11.22 -9.34
C MET A 1 -3.44 -10.70 -10.75
N ASP A 2 -4.02 -9.52 -10.95
CA ASP A 2 -4.46 -9.10 -12.28
C ASP A 2 -4.03 -7.66 -12.61
N ALA A 3 -2.82 -7.30 -12.20
CA ALA A 3 -2.21 -6.02 -12.45
C ALA A 3 -0.79 -6.21 -12.98
N ILE A 4 -0.34 -5.29 -13.83
CA ILE A 4 1.04 -5.23 -14.26
C ILE A 4 1.88 -4.63 -13.12
N TYR A 5 2.88 -5.37 -12.66
CA TYR A 5 3.71 -4.99 -11.53
C TYR A 5 4.97 -4.26 -12.00
N CYS A 6 5.12 -2.99 -11.59
CA CYS A 6 6.31 -2.21 -11.88
C CYS A 6 7.17 -2.09 -10.62
N HIS A 7 8.40 -2.59 -10.66
CA HIS A 7 9.29 -2.60 -9.51
C HIS A 7 10.75 -2.34 -9.93
N TRP A 8 11.60 -2.05 -8.95
CA TRP A 8 13.04 -1.89 -9.18
C TRP A 8 13.81 -2.87 -8.30
N GLY A 9 14.14 -4.01 -8.87
CA GLY A 9 14.74 -5.12 -8.17
C GLY A 9 13.78 -5.87 -7.25
N SER A 10 14.24 -7.00 -6.75
CA SER A 10 13.51 -7.85 -5.82
C SER A 10 14.48 -8.66 -4.97
N ASP A 11 14.04 -9.10 -3.80
CA ASP A 11 14.74 -10.15 -3.06
C ASP A 11 14.75 -11.44 -3.92
N LYS A 12 15.94 -12.05 -4.03
CA LYS A 12 16.17 -13.18 -4.92
C LYS A 12 15.71 -14.52 -4.35
N THR A 13 15.37 -14.56 -3.06
CA THR A 13 15.07 -15.82 -2.35
C THR A 13 13.58 -16.06 -2.12
N ILE A 14 12.77 -15.01 -2.06
CA ILE A 14 11.32 -15.11 -1.86
C ILE A 14 10.58 -14.33 -2.94
N ALA A 15 10.81 -13.00 -3.01
CA ALA A 15 10.02 -12.16 -3.88
C ALA A 15 10.15 -12.55 -5.37
N LEU A 16 11.37 -12.79 -5.85
CA LEU A 16 11.59 -13.20 -7.23
C LEU A 16 10.99 -14.57 -7.53
N ASP A 17 11.15 -15.52 -6.60
CA ASP A 17 10.58 -16.87 -6.77
C ASP A 17 9.04 -16.81 -6.79
N THR A 18 8.42 -16.00 -5.92
CA THR A 18 6.96 -15.78 -5.92
C THR A 18 6.48 -15.12 -7.22
N LEU A 19 7.17 -14.07 -7.69
CA LEU A 19 6.83 -13.41 -8.95
C LEU A 19 6.89 -14.36 -10.15
N ASN A 20 7.89 -15.25 -10.18
CA ASN A 20 8.03 -16.26 -11.23
C ASN A 20 6.99 -17.37 -11.10
N TYR A 21 6.70 -17.83 -9.87
CA TYR A 21 5.71 -18.87 -9.62
C TYR A 21 4.29 -18.41 -9.99
N LEU A 22 3.95 -17.18 -9.70
CA LEU A 22 2.64 -16.59 -10.01
C LEU A 22 2.53 -16.07 -11.45
N ASP A 23 3.61 -16.14 -12.23
CA ASP A 23 3.69 -15.67 -13.62
C ASP A 23 3.11 -14.25 -13.80
N ILE A 24 3.58 -13.33 -12.95
CA ILE A 24 3.07 -11.95 -12.91
C ILE A 24 3.68 -11.13 -14.05
N ASP A 25 2.82 -10.53 -14.87
CA ASP A 25 3.20 -9.51 -15.84
C ASP A 25 3.91 -8.35 -15.13
N ARG A 26 5.16 -8.06 -15.49
CA ARG A 26 5.95 -7.06 -14.76
C ARG A 26 7.01 -6.34 -15.58
N PHE A 27 7.37 -5.17 -15.08
CA PHE A 27 8.57 -4.44 -15.48
C PHE A 27 9.52 -4.30 -14.29
N ASP A 28 10.79 -4.65 -14.49
CA ASP A 28 11.83 -4.54 -13.47
C ASP A 28 12.90 -3.53 -13.91
N GLY A 29 13.10 -2.48 -13.11
CA GLY A 29 14.12 -1.46 -13.35
C GLY A 29 15.57 -1.97 -13.27
N ASN A 30 15.80 -3.18 -12.75
CA ASN A 30 17.12 -3.83 -12.74
C ASN A 30 17.35 -4.77 -13.95
N ASP A 31 16.30 -5.05 -14.72
CA ASP A 31 16.39 -5.97 -15.87
C ASP A 31 16.14 -5.23 -17.18
N ASN A 32 17.18 -5.17 -18.04
CA ASN A 32 17.07 -4.51 -19.34
C ASN A 32 16.03 -5.15 -20.26
N SER A 33 15.75 -6.44 -20.11
CA SER A 33 14.73 -7.16 -20.88
C SER A 33 13.31 -6.91 -20.36
N LEU A 34 13.19 -6.45 -19.10
CA LEU A 34 11.93 -6.21 -18.41
C LEU A 34 11.67 -4.72 -18.09
N GLY A 35 12.36 -3.80 -18.78
CA GLY A 35 11.94 -2.40 -18.70
C GLY A 35 12.99 -1.34 -18.38
N TYR A 36 14.22 -1.70 -17.95
CA TYR A 36 15.24 -0.68 -17.75
C TYR A 36 15.57 0.00 -19.11
N GLY A 37 15.61 1.33 -19.10
CA GLY A 37 15.81 2.11 -20.33
C GLY A 37 14.58 2.21 -21.24
N THR A 38 13.57 1.35 -21.06
CA THR A 38 12.28 1.46 -21.76
C THR A 38 11.30 2.26 -20.89
N VAL A 39 10.92 1.76 -19.72
CA VAL A 39 9.98 2.41 -18.80
C VAL A 39 10.67 2.98 -17.56
N PHE A 40 11.84 2.45 -17.18
CA PHE A 40 12.60 2.94 -16.03
C PHE A 40 13.83 3.72 -16.48
N GLU A 41 14.18 4.74 -15.71
CA GLU A 41 15.41 5.49 -15.86
C GLU A 41 15.88 6.04 -14.50
N ARG A 42 17.13 6.51 -14.45
CA ARG A 42 17.65 7.27 -13.33
C ARG A 42 17.40 8.75 -13.55
N ASP A 43 16.93 9.44 -12.53
CA ASP A 43 16.78 10.88 -12.53
C ASP A 43 18.13 11.53 -12.24
N GLU A 44 18.70 12.15 -13.27
CA GLU A 44 20.03 12.78 -13.20
C GLU A 44 20.04 14.03 -12.29
N GLU A 45 18.93 14.75 -12.19
CA GLU A 45 18.82 15.92 -11.30
C GLU A 45 18.82 15.47 -9.84
N ARG A 46 18.05 14.42 -9.52
CA ARG A 46 18.05 13.83 -8.17
C ARG A 46 19.40 13.20 -7.81
N ALA A 47 20.11 12.64 -8.77
CA ALA A 47 21.44 12.04 -8.58
C ALA A 47 22.50 13.04 -8.07
N ALA A 48 22.27 14.33 -8.19
CA ALA A 48 23.15 15.36 -7.63
C ALA A 48 23.02 15.49 -6.09
N TYR A 49 21.93 14.97 -5.49
CA TYR A 49 21.58 15.21 -4.08
C TYR A 49 21.30 13.93 -3.30
N TYR A 50 21.04 12.79 -3.97
CA TYR A 50 20.61 11.54 -3.37
C TYR A 50 21.47 10.37 -3.86
N ASP A 51 21.59 9.34 -3.04
CA ASP A 51 22.22 8.10 -3.42
C ASP A 51 21.47 7.40 -4.57
N THR A 52 22.16 6.58 -5.32
CA THR A 52 21.66 5.97 -6.57
C THR A 52 20.32 5.25 -6.40
N GLU A 53 20.11 4.57 -5.27
CA GLU A 53 18.86 3.85 -4.97
C GLU A 53 17.63 4.77 -4.93
N HIS A 54 17.81 6.06 -4.63
CA HIS A 54 16.73 7.04 -4.54
C HIS A 54 16.49 7.81 -5.85
N THR A 55 17.15 7.44 -6.93
CA THR A 55 17.04 8.13 -8.23
C THR A 55 16.25 7.37 -9.29
N GLY A 56 15.76 6.17 -8.95
CA GLY A 56 14.96 5.36 -9.87
C GLY A 56 13.58 5.99 -10.11
N CYS A 57 13.23 6.15 -11.38
CA CYS A 57 11.93 6.69 -11.80
C CYS A 57 11.25 5.79 -12.82
N LEU A 58 9.94 5.64 -12.69
CA LEU A 58 9.07 5.05 -13.71
C LEU A 58 8.55 6.16 -14.64
N ARG A 59 8.73 6.01 -15.93
CA ARG A 59 8.20 6.92 -16.95
C ARG A 59 6.82 6.45 -17.44
N GLY A 60 5.77 6.88 -16.75
CA GLY A 60 4.39 6.48 -17.07
C GLY A 60 3.98 6.75 -18.53
N SER A 61 4.55 7.79 -19.17
CA SER A 61 4.30 8.09 -20.58
C SER A 61 4.82 7.04 -21.57
N ARG A 62 5.73 6.16 -21.13
CA ARG A 62 6.27 5.06 -21.96
C ARG A 62 5.64 3.71 -21.61
N LEU A 63 4.83 3.68 -20.56
CA LEU A 63 4.32 2.41 -20.03
C LEU A 63 3.34 1.75 -21.00
N ALA A 64 2.46 2.53 -21.63
CA ALA A 64 1.46 2.00 -22.56
C ALA A 64 2.10 1.29 -23.76
N ASP A 65 3.09 1.93 -24.39
CA ASP A 65 3.81 1.34 -25.53
C ASP A 65 4.57 0.09 -25.11
N ALA A 66 5.22 0.11 -23.94
CA ALA A 66 5.95 -1.05 -23.44
C ALA A 66 5.02 -2.24 -23.08
N ILE A 67 3.82 -1.98 -22.57
CA ILE A 67 2.81 -3.00 -22.34
C ILE A 67 2.39 -3.67 -23.65
N GLU A 68 2.17 -2.87 -24.71
CA GLU A 68 1.85 -3.38 -26.05
C GLU A 68 3.01 -4.21 -26.61
N ASP A 69 4.23 -3.71 -26.54
CA ASP A 69 5.44 -4.38 -27.03
C ASP A 69 5.67 -5.74 -26.34
N MET A 70 5.38 -5.83 -25.04
CA MET A 70 5.47 -7.08 -24.27
C MET A 70 4.28 -8.02 -24.49
N GLY A 71 3.22 -7.53 -25.09
CA GLY A 71 1.98 -8.29 -25.28
C GLY A 71 1.23 -8.56 -23.95
N TYR A 72 1.44 -7.71 -22.95
CA TYR A 72 0.75 -7.86 -21.68
C TYR A 72 -0.73 -7.51 -21.79
N ARG A 73 -1.54 -8.22 -21.03
CA ARG A 73 -2.98 -8.01 -21.00
C ARG A 73 -3.33 -6.72 -20.26
N THR A 74 -4.25 -5.92 -20.79
CA THR A 74 -4.74 -4.68 -20.20
C THR A 74 -6.15 -4.78 -19.63
N ASP A 75 -6.90 -5.81 -20.03
CA ASP A 75 -8.25 -6.04 -19.53
C ASP A 75 -8.21 -6.86 -18.24
N ILE A 76 -9.07 -6.52 -17.29
CA ILE A 76 -9.23 -7.29 -16.04
C ILE A 76 -9.79 -8.67 -16.38
N ASN A 77 -9.26 -9.71 -15.75
CA ASN A 77 -9.77 -11.06 -15.89
C ASN A 77 -11.15 -11.16 -15.21
N GLU A 78 -12.14 -11.72 -15.90
CA GLU A 78 -13.52 -11.86 -15.40
C GLU A 78 -13.60 -12.57 -14.03
N THR A 79 -12.65 -13.46 -13.71
CA THR A 79 -12.58 -14.11 -12.40
C THR A 79 -12.12 -13.18 -11.27
N ASN A 80 -11.55 -12.03 -11.59
CA ASN A 80 -11.00 -11.06 -10.64
C ASN A 80 -11.80 -9.74 -10.57
N GLU A 81 -12.98 -9.68 -11.19
CA GLU A 81 -13.84 -8.49 -11.21
C GLU A 81 -14.30 -8.02 -9.83
N SER A 82 -14.31 -8.89 -8.81
CA SER A 82 -14.79 -8.55 -7.48
C SER A 82 -13.89 -7.58 -6.69
N GLY A 83 -12.66 -7.33 -7.17
CA GLY A 83 -11.71 -6.46 -6.49
C GLY A 83 -11.28 -6.93 -5.10
N ALA A 84 -10.36 -6.18 -4.46
CA ALA A 84 -9.91 -6.47 -3.10
C ALA A 84 -10.92 -6.01 -2.03
N PHE A 85 -11.61 -4.89 -2.27
CA PHE A 85 -12.47 -4.26 -1.29
C PHE A 85 -13.85 -3.97 -1.86
N ILE A 86 -14.87 -4.05 -1.00
CA ILE A 86 -16.22 -3.55 -1.28
C ILE A 86 -16.24 -2.04 -0.95
N PHE A 87 -16.69 -1.20 -1.88
CA PHE A 87 -16.74 0.24 -1.67
C PHE A 87 -18.17 0.73 -1.42
N ASN A 88 -18.30 1.64 -0.45
CA ASN A 88 -19.51 2.46 -0.32
C ASN A 88 -19.61 3.41 -1.52
N SER A 89 -20.85 3.81 -1.87
CA SER A 89 -21.03 4.86 -2.87
C SER A 89 -20.30 6.14 -2.48
N PRO A 90 -19.60 6.82 -3.40
CA PRO A 90 -19.00 8.13 -3.12
C PRO A 90 -20.00 9.17 -2.59
N ASP A 91 -21.27 9.12 -3.04
CA ASP A 91 -22.33 10.02 -2.63
C ASP A 91 -22.99 9.62 -1.30
N SER A 92 -22.61 8.48 -0.73
CA SER A 92 -23.16 7.95 0.53
C SER A 92 -22.07 7.24 1.33
N PRO A 93 -21.05 7.98 1.79
CA PRO A 93 -20.04 7.43 2.67
C PRO A 93 -20.67 6.97 4.00
N LYS A 94 -20.07 6.00 4.65
CA LYS A 94 -20.55 5.48 5.95
C LYS A 94 -19.49 5.70 7.02
N GLU A 95 -19.93 6.16 8.18
CA GLU A 95 -19.09 6.17 9.35
C GLU A 95 -18.79 4.72 9.77
N PRO A 96 -17.52 4.39 10.08
CA PRO A 96 -17.16 3.10 10.68
C PRO A 96 -17.89 2.90 12.03
N ASP A 97 -18.23 1.66 12.32
CA ASP A 97 -18.81 1.27 13.63
C ASP A 97 -17.69 1.12 14.67
N GLY A 98 -17.28 2.22 15.25
CA GLY A 98 -16.16 2.26 16.18
C GLY A 98 -16.08 3.54 17.01
N ALA A 99 -15.02 3.64 17.80
CA ALA A 99 -14.75 4.80 18.63
C ALA A 99 -14.30 6.02 17.80
N VAL A 100 -14.45 7.22 18.40
CA VAL A 100 -13.87 8.43 17.82
C VAL A 100 -12.35 8.25 17.69
N CYS A 101 -11.81 8.67 16.57
CA CYS A 101 -10.39 8.61 16.27
C CYS A 101 -9.95 9.90 15.56
N MET A 102 -9.40 10.81 16.32
CA MET A 102 -8.85 12.06 15.78
C MET A 102 -7.40 11.89 15.31
N THR A 103 -6.71 10.92 15.90
CA THR A 103 -5.32 10.60 15.56
C THR A 103 -5.11 9.09 15.52
N ALA A 104 -4.51 8.61 14.44
CA ALA A 104 -4.01 7.24 14.33
C ALA A 104 -2.51 7.27 14.10
N GLN A 105 -1.73 6.43 14.81
CA GLN A 105 -0.29 6.38 14.67
C GLN A 105 0.22 4.94 14.53
N LEU A 106 1.15 4.75 13.60
CA LEU A 106 1.86 3.50 13.33
C LEU A 106 3.35 3.70 13.61
N ASN A 107 3.89 3.01 14.63
CA ASN A 107 5.29 3.12 15.06
C ASN A 107 6.10 1.97 14.47
N TYR A 108 6.87 2.22 13.41
CA TYR A 108 7.68 1.20 12.74
C TYR A 108 9.02 0.95 13.46
N SER A 109 9.62 2.02 14.00
CA SER A 109 10.81 1.99 14.87
C SER A 109 10.88 3.28 15.68
N GLY A 110 11.85 3.43 16.58
CA GLY A 110 11.91 4.53 17.55
C GLY A 110 11.68 5.93 16.96
N ASP A 111 12.33 6.24 15.84
CA ASP A 111 12.22 7.55 15.18
C ASP A 111 11.44 7.50 13.87
N TYR A 112 10.90 6.33 13.50
CA TYR A 112 10.23 6.11 12.23
C TYR A 112 8.77 5.72 12.44
N TYR A 113 7.87 6.70 12.29
CA TYR A 113 6.44 6.52 12.52
C TYR A 113 5.61 7.36 11.53
N SER A 114 4.39 6.90 11.28
CA SER A 114 3.38 7.63 10.51
C SER A 114 2.24 8.03 11.44
N THR A 115 1.88 9.31 11.43
CA THR A 115 0.71 9.83 12.14
C THR A 115 -0.31 10.33 11.12
N PHE A 116 -1.58 10.10 11.41
CA PHE A 116 -2.72 10.50 10.62
C PHE A 116 -3.65 11.33 11.50
N GLU A 117 -3.82 12.61 11.19
CA GLU A 117 -4.66 13.54 11.94
C GLU A 117 -5.92 13.88 11.15
N TYR A 118 -7.08 13.74 11.78
CA TYR A 118 -8.37 13.94 11.14
C TYR A 118 -8.69 15.43 10.95
N ASP A 119 -9.01 15.79 9.73
CA ASP A 119 -9.62 17.08 9.38
C ASP A 119 -11.11 16.90 9.07
N SER A 120 -11.95 17.37 9.96
CA SER A 120 -13.41 17.28 9.83
C SER A 120 -13.98 18.16 8.70
N SER A 121 -13.23 19.16 8.22
CA SER A 121 -13.69 20.04 7.13
C SER A 121 -13.63 19.33 5.76
N ASN A 122 -12.63 18.48 5.57
CA ASN A 122 -12.42 17.69 4.35
C ASN A 122 -12.80 16.21 4.51
N GLU A 123 -13.10 15.81 5.75
CA GLU A 123 -13.35 14.41 6.14
C GLU A 123 -12.21 13.47 5.70
N THR A 124 -10.96 13.92 5.85
CA THR A 124 -9.73 13.19 5.51
C THR A 124 -8.75 13.19 6.66
N TYR A 125 -7.74 12.33 6.57
CA TYR A 125 -6.61 12.27 7.49
C TYR A 125 -5.36 12.79 6.82
N PHE A 126 -4.76 13.86 7.36
CA PHE A 126 -3.45 14.34 6.94
C PHE A 126 -2.34 13.44 7.48
N LYS A 127 -1.42 13.07 6.60
CA LYS A 127 -0.30 12.21 6.96
C LYS A 127 0.91 13.03 7.41
N TYR A 128 1.48 12.61 8.53
CA TYR A 128 2.80 13.06 9.00
C TYR A 128 3.78 11.88 8.97
N HIS A 129 5.04 12.19 8.76
CA HIS A 129 6.14 11.25 8.79
C HIS A 129 7.15 11.73 9.82
N SER A 130 7.36 10.94 10.87
CA SER A 130 8.29 11.26 11.98
C SER A 130 8.12 12.70 12.50
N GLY A 131 6.86 13.10 12.75
CA GLY A 131 6.48 14.39 13.30
C GLY A 131 6.46 15.57 12.33
N SER A 132 6.78 15.36 11.04
CA SER A 132 6.72 16.41 10.02
C SER A 132 5.63 16.13 8.99
N PRO A 133 4.96 17.15 8.43
CA PRO A 133 4.02 16.93 7.34
C PRO A 133 4.65 16.15 6.20
N HIS A 134 3.98 15.08 5.75
CA HIS A 134 4.45 14.26 4.64
C HIS A 134 3.91 14.82 3.33
N ASN A 135 4.74 15.56 2.61
CA ASN A 135 4.33 16.25 1.40
C ASN A 135 4.66 15.44 0.14
N ASP A 136 3.79 15.54 -0.86
CA ASP A 136 4.05 15.05 -2.21
C ASP A 136 5.20 15.84 -2.85
N GLY A 137 6.17 15.14 -3.42
CA GLY A 137 7.39 15.75 -3.94
C GLY A 137 7.20 16.56 -5.21
N VAL A 138 6.08 16.41 -5.93
CA VAL A 138 5.78 17.14 -7.17
C VAL A 138 4.89 18.34 -6.90
N THR A 139 3.82 18.14 -6.14
CA THR A 139 2.83 19.19 -5.88
C THR A 139 3.17 20.06 -4.66
N GLY A 140 3.99 19.54 -3.74
CA GLY A 140 4.27 20.15 -2.44
C GLY A 140 3.11 20.05 -1.44
N ASN A 141 1.97 19.51 -1.82
CA ASN A 141 0.81 19.37 -0.95
C ASN A 141 1.02 18.23 0.06
N GLN A 142 0.51 18.41 1.28
CA GLN A 142 0.53 17.33 2.26
C GLN A 142 -0.34 16.17 1.80
N LEU A 143 0.12 14.95 2.02
CA LEU A 143 -0.64 13.74 1.71
C LEU A 143 -1.84 13.63 2.64
N GLU A 144 -2.99 13.32 2.06
CA GLU A 144 -4.26 13.13 2.75
C GLU A 144 -4.95 11.86 2.28
N PHE A 145 -5.68 11.20 3.18
CA PHE A 145 -6.35 9.92 2.95
C PHE A 145 -7.78 9.94 3.50
N LYS A 146 -8.73 9.43 2.72
CA LYS A 146 -10.11 9.21 3.19
C LYS A 146 -10.16 8.05 4.18
N ASN A 147 -9.30 7.04 3.97
CA ASN A 147 -9.24 5.83 4.77
C ASN A 147 -7.81 5.56 5.25
N VAL A 148 -7.66 5.10 6.48
CA VAL A 148 -6.44 4.50 7.00
C VAL A 148 -6.77 3.08 7.45
N ILE A 149 -6.20 2.08 6.78
CA ILE A 149 -6.40 0.66 7.06
C ILE A 149 -5.13 0.15 7.74
N ILE A 150 -5.25 -0.23 9.00
CA ILE A 150 -4.14 -0.69 9.82
C ILE A 150 -4.27 -2.18 9.99
N LEU A 151 -3.30 -2.93 9.46
CA LEU A 151 -3.28 -4.39 9.48
C LEU A 151 -2.21 -4.86 10.47
N ALA A 152 -2.64 -5.24 11.66
CA ALA A 152 -1.75 -5.79 12.68
C ALA A 152 -1.36 -7.22 12.30
N THR A 153 -0.06 -7.52 12.38
CA THR A 153 0.48 -8.83 12.02
C THR A 153 1.79 -9.12 12.75
N SER A 154 2.27 -10.35 12.63
CA SER A 154 3.60 -10.73 13.06
C SER A 154 4.66 -10.13 12.13
N ILE A 155 5.62 -9.42 12.69
CA ILE A 155 6.76 -8.87 11.96
C ILE A 155 8.03 -9.27 12.69
N SER A 156 8.96 -9.89 11.98
CA SER A 156 10.27 -10.28 12.50
C SER A 156 11.38 -9.98 11.51
N THR A 157 12.62 -9.88 12.01
CA THR A 157 13.78 -9.77 11.14
C THR A 157 14.17 -11.17 10.67
N ARG A 158 14.39 -11.34 9.37
CA ARG A 158 14.86 -12.60 8.78
C ARG A 158 16.26 -12.97 9.28
N SER A 159 16.65 -14.21 9.08
CA SER A 159 17.96 -14.74 9.50
C SER A 159 19.16 -14.03 8.86
N ASP A 160 18.96 -13.31 7.75
CA ASP A 160 19.99 -12.46 7.13
C ASP A 160 20.24 -11.15 7.89
N GLY A 161 19.42 -10.83 8.90
CA GLY A 161 19.53 -9.62 9.71
C GLY A 161 19.19 -8.31 8.98
N LYS A 162 18.62 -8.37 7.80
CA LYS A 162 18.36 -7.20 6.93
C LYS A 162 16.91 -7.08 6.49
N LEU A 163 16.34 -8.16 6.02
CA LEU A 163 14.97 -8.17 5.49
C LEU A 163 13.97 -8.50 6.61
N MET A 164 12.78 -7.95 6.47
CA MET A 164 11.67 -8.25 7.38
C MET A 164 10.86 -9.41 6.84
N ASP A 165 10.41 -10.27 7.74
CA ASP A 165 9.41 -11.29 7.50
C ASP A 165 8.08 -10.77 8.05
N ILE A 166 7.10 -10.59 7.18
CA ILE A 166 5.80 -10.00 7.47
C ILE A 166 4.73 -11.05 7.21
N GLY A 167 3.98 -11.45 8.25
CA GLY A 167 2.86 -12.37 8.10
C GLY A 167 1.75 -11.72 7.24
N LEU A 168 1.34 -12.41 6.16
CA LEU A 168 0.35 -11.89 5.21
C LEU A 168 -0.93 -12.74 5.15
N GLU A 169 -1.14 -13.63 6.10
CA GLU A 169 -2.28 -14.57 6.09
C GLU A 169 -3.52 -13.99 6.74
N SER A 170 -3.37 -13.45 7.96
CA SER A 170 -4.48 -12.88 8.72
C SER A 170 -4.00 -12.09 9.95
N GLY A 171 -4.88 -11.29 10.51
CA GLY A 171 -4.62 -10.58 11.76
C GLY A 171 -5.78 -9.70 12.20
N ASN A 172 -5.56 -8.94 13.26
CA ASN A 172 -6.46 -7.89 13.71
C ASN A 172 -6.08 -6.55 13.06
N GLY A 173 -6.84 -5.51 13.33
CA GLY A 173 -6.49 -4.17 12.88
C GLY A 173 -7.58 -3.14 13.10
N TYR A 174 -7.47 -2.05 12.36
CA TYR A 174 -8.45 -0.98 12.41
C TYR A 174 -8.75 -0.46 11.01
N TYR A 175 -10.02 -0.25 10.74
CA TYR A 175 -10.49 0.58 9.63
C TYR A 175 -10.81 1.97 10.17
N VAL A 176 -10.05 2.97 9.74
CA VAL A 176 -10.17 4.35 10.20
C VAL A 176 -10.66 5.23 9.05
N SER A 177 -11.79 5.91 9.26
CA SER A 177 -12.41 6.82 8.28
C SER A 177 -13.37 7.75 9.01
N MET A 178 -13.63 8.95 8.48
CA MET A 178 -14.63 9.91 8.98
C MET A 178 -14.52 10.19 10.49
N GLY A 179 -13.30 10.26 11.04
CA GLY A 179 -13.07 10.54 12.46
C GLY A 179 -13.37 9.38 13.40
N LYS A 180 -13.47 8.14 12.88
CA LYS A 180 -13.75 6.93 13.67
C LYS A 180 -12.80 5.80 13.32
N ALA A 181 -12.53 4.93 14.30
CA ALA A 181 -11.75 3.71 14.16
C ALA A 181 -12.61 2.50 14.55
N GLN A 182 -12.87 1.65 13.58
CA GLN A 182 -13.57 0.37 13.76
C GLN A 182 -12.54 -0.74 13.92
N PRO A 183 -12.57 -1.53 14.99
CA PRO A 183 -11.80 -2.76 15.08
C PRO A 183 -12.21 -3.72 13.95
N ILE A 184 -11.23 -4.35 13.32
CA ILE A 184 -11.44 -5.32 12.26
C ILE A 184 -10.57 -6.55 12.46
N THR A 185 -10.95 -7.63 11.80
CA THR A 185 -10.04 -8.69 11.43
C THR A 185 -9.80 -8.67 9.93
N TRP A 186 -8.68 -9.20 9.48
CA TRP A 186 -8.37 -9.29 8.07
C TRP A 186 -7.81 -10.67 7.73
N SER A 187 -8.01 -11.12 6.49
CA SER A 187 -7.41 -12.35 5.97
C SER A 187 -7.01 -12.23 4.51
N LYS A 188 -6.09 -13.10 4.12
CA LYS A 188 -5.63 -13.32 2.76
C LYS A 188 -5.41 -14.83 2.59
N ASP A 189 -6.23 -15.48 1.79
CA ASP A 189 -6.32 -16.94 1.74
C ASP A 189 -5.12 -17.61 1.02
N SER A 190 -4.46 -16.85 0.11
CA SER A 190 -3.30 -17.32 -0.65
C SER A 190 -2.50 -16.13 -1.18
N ASP A 191 -1.33 -16.36 -1.78
CA ASP A 191 -0.46 -15.32 -2.31
C ASP A 191 -1.13 -14.49 -3.42
N ASP A 192 -2.06 -15.04 -4.16
CA ASP A 192 -2.81 -14.40 -5.23
C ASP A 192 -4.21 -13.91 -4.82
N SER A 193 -4.68 -14.25 -3.60
CA SER A 193 -5.97 -13.80 -3.10
C SER A 193 -5.94 -12.33 -2.66
N PRO A 194 -7.05 -11.59 -2.78
CA PRO A 194 -7.17 -10.26 -2.21
C PRO A 194 -7.22 -10.30 -0.67
N ILE A 195 -6.81 -9.21 -0.04
CA ILE A 195 -7.04 -8.97 1.38
C ILE A 195 -8.52 -8.65 1.57
N LYS A 196 -9.14 -9.28 2.58
CA LYS A 196 -10.50 -9.02 3.01
C LYS A 196 -10.54 -8.50 4.43
N LEU A 197 -11.50 -7.62 4.71
CA LEU A 197 -11.68 -6.98 6.00
C LEU A 197 -13.04 -7.37 6.59
N TYR A 198 -13.07 -7.71 7.88
CA TYR A 198 -14.28 -8.17 8.54
C TYR A 198 -14.52 -7.40 9.85
N ASP A 199 -15.80 -7.21 10.19
CA ASP A 199 -16.22 -6.70 11.49
C ASP A 199 -16.07 -7.76 12.60
N GLU A 200 -16.35 -7.38 13.85
CA GLU A 200 -16.31 -8.28 15.01
C GLU A 200 -17.33 -9.44 14.93
N SER A 201 -18.33 -9.33 14.08
CA SER A 201 -19.33 -10.38 13.82
C SER A 201 -18.92 -11.34 12.66
N GLY A 202 -17.78 -11.04 12.01
CA GLY A 202 -17.27 -11.83 10.87
C GLY A 202 -17.94 -11.48 9.54
N ASN A 203 -18.64 -10.36 9.43
CA ASN A 203 -19.17 -9.88 8.17
C ASN A 203 -18.11 -9.07 7.44
N GLU A 204 -17.96 -9.29 6.12
CA GLU A 204 -17.08 -8.47 5.29
C GLU A 204 -17.57 -7.02 5.27
N ILE A 205 -16.67 -6.07 5.60
CA ILE A 205 -17.01 -4.64 5.64
C ILE A 205 -16.80 -3.96 4.28
N SER A 206 -17.55 -2.89 4.05
CA SER A 206 -17.28 -1.96 2.94
C SER A 206 -16.51 -0.74 3.44
N ILE A 207 -15.57 -0.24 2.63
CA ILE A 207 -14.79 0.96 2.92
C ILE A 207 -15.29 2.15 2.10
N ASN A 208 -15.02 3.37 2.54
CA ASN A 208 -15.42 4.56 1.80
C ASN A 208 -14.58 4.74 0.54
N ALA A 209 -15.22 5.19 -0.54
CA ALA A 209 -14.50 5.54 -1.77
C ALA A 209 -13.55 6.72 -1.52
N GLY A 210 -12.31 6.61 -2.01
CA GLY A 210 -11.29 7.64 -1.87
C GLY A 210 -9.88 7.06 -1.68
N LYS A 211 -8.91 7.93 -1.48
CA LYS A 211 -7.53 7.53 -1.23
C LYS A 211 -7.45 6.74 0.07
N SER A 212 -6.78 5.61 0.04
CA SER A 212 -6.58 4.75 1.21
C SER A 212 -5.09 4.57 1.50
N TYR A 213 -4.71 4.69 2.77
CA TYR A 213 -3.42 4.22 3.26
C TYR A 213 -3.62 2.83 3.87
N ILE A 214 -2.76 1.89 3.52
CA ILE A 214 -2.76 0.54 4.10
C ILE A 214 -1.38 0.30 4.72
N GLY A 215 -1.33 0.02 6.00
CA GLY A 215 -0.08 -0.23 6.73
C GLY A 215 -0.10 -1.54 7.49
N PHE A 216 0.93 -2.38 7.28
CA PHE A 216 1.21 -3.55 8.10
C PHE A 216 2.08 -3.15 9.28
N ILE A 217 1.73 -3.58 10.49
CA ILE A 217 2.40 -3.15 11.71
C ILE A 217 2.26 -4.23 12.80
N SER A 218 3.18 -4.28 13.76
CA SER A 218 2.99 -5.10 14.95
C SER A 218 1.90 -4.49 15.85
N GLU A 219 1.04 -5.31 16.43
CA GLU A 219 -0.14 -4.87 17.20
C GLU A 219 0.20 -3.87 18.32
N ASN A 220 1.30 -4.08 19.04
CA ASN A 220 1.74 -3.20 20.13
C ASN A 220 2.27 -1.83 19.66
N ASN A 221 2.35 -1.61 18.36
CA ASN A 221 2.91 -0.41 17.74
C ASN A 221 1.83 0.50 17.12
N ILE A 222 0.57 0.28 17.49
CA ILE A 222 -0.59 1.07 17.05
C ILE A 222 -1.05 1.97 18.20
N SER A 223 -1.32 3.26 17.89
CA SER A 223 -2.04 4.17 18.79
C SER A 223 -3.26 4.72 18.06
N ILE A 224 -4.41 4.73 18.75
CA ILE A 224 -5.69 5.26 18.28
C ILE A 224 -6.20 6.23 19.36
N GLU A 225 -6.40 7.52 19.02
CA GLU A 225 -6.80 8.61 19.94
C GLU A 225 -7.96 9.44 19.38
#